data_cff17762284656b709e64a1e359c4eb0
#
_entry.id   cff17762284656b709e64a1e359c4eb0
#
_cell.length_a   1.000
_cell.length_b   1.000
_cell.length_c   1.000
_cell.angle_alpha   90.00
_cell.angle_beta   90.00
_cell.angle_gamma   90.00
#
_symmetry.space_group_name_H-M   'P 1'
#
loop_
_entity.id
_entity.type
_entity.pdbx_description
1 polymer ?
#
loop_
_entity_poly.entity_id
_entity_poly.type
_entity_poly.pdbx_seq_one_letter_code
_entity_poly.pdbx_strand_id
1 'polypeptide(L)'
;MESKRRLGDRKDGRLIHSLAPFYKFMPYIMPTKNDACNQFEDCIEITDTDRWLRQKRLEGYKGLGYLHLVIAAYVRMVSMRPGINRFVAGRRIYARNNIEVVLTVRRTMSTTSNETTIKAVFAPTDTIFDVYRKMNEKIDEIKYGGEDNNTEQVAGALLKLPRFLLRFAIGCLRVMDYFGIIPQKLLDASPFHGSMIITDMGSLGIPPIYHHLYNFGTLPMFIAFGAKRKAVELDREGKAVERKYIDFMAVMDERVCDGYYYASSFKYMKMFMHNPSLLEVPPENVVEDLF
;
A
#
# COMPACT_ATOMS: atom_id res chain seq x y z
N MET A 1 0.46 -17.38 15.87
CA MET A 1 -0.72 -17.97 16.56
C MET A 1 -1.96 -17.44 15.86
N GLU A 2 -2.75 -18.29 15.21
CA GLU A 2 -4.09 -17.90 14.72
C GLU A 2 -4.96 -17.56 15.94
N SER A 3 -5.23 -16.28 16.17
CA SER A 3 -6.18 -15.89 17.21
C SER A 3 -7.57 -16.40 16.81
N LYS A 4 -8.27 -17.08 17.72
CA LYS A 4 -9.66 -17.50 17.50
C LYS A 4 -10.50 -16.27 17.12
N ARG A 5 -11.17 -16.31 15.96
CA ARG A 5 -12.09 -15.25 15.50
C ARG A 5 -13.13 -14.96 16.58
N ARG A 6 -13.30 -13.69 16.86
CA ARG A 6 -14.33 -13.20 17.79
C ARG A 6 -15.59 -12.79 17.03
N LEU A 7 -16.69 -12.65 17.74
CA LEU A 7 -17.94 -12.13 17.17
C LEU A 7 -17.71 -10.70 16.66
N GLY A 8 -18.00 -10.47 15.38
CA GLY A 8 -17.80 -9.19 14.71
C GLY A 8 -16.51 -9.11 13.88
N ASP A 9 -15.59 -10.07 14.01
CA ASP A 9 -14.38 -10.11 13.18
C ASP A 9 -14.71 -10.48 11.73
N ARG A 10 -13.96 -9.86 10.82
CA ARG A 10 -13.98 -10.17 9.39
C ARG A 10 -12.90 -11.22 9.06
N LYS A 11 -12.94 -11.76 7.83
CA LYS A 11 -11.88 -12.67 7.35
C LYS A 11 -10.55 -11.94 7.17
N ASP A 12 -10.60 -10.67 6.78
CA ASP A 12 -9.47 -9.80 6.48
C ASP A 12 -9.05 -8.88 7.63
N GLY A 13 -9.81 -8.89 8.77
CA GLY A 13 -9.48 -8.00 9.87
C GLY A 13 -10.25 -8.27 11.17
N ARG A 14 -9.64 -7.84 12.26
CA ARG A 14 -10.15 -7.92 13.62
C ARG A 14 -10.85 -6.62 14.01
N LEU A 15 -12.08 -6.71 14.54
CA LEU A 15 -12.83 -5.54 15.01
C LEU A 15 -12.15 -4.90 16.23
N ILE A 16 -11.94 -3.58 16.17
CA ILE A 16 -11.33 -2.84 17.29
C ILE A 16 -12.43 -2.31 18.21
N HIS A 17 -12.44 -2.83 19.44
CA HIS A 17 -13.42 -2.44 20.46
C HIS A 17 -12.95 -1.29 21.36
N SER A 18 -11.64 -1.12 21.54
CA SER A 18 -11.03 -0.19 22.50
C SER A 18 -10.84 1.24 22.01
N LEU A 19 -11.22 1.54 20.73
CA LEU A 19 -11.14 2.91 20.20
C LEU A 19 -12.02 3.88 20.99
N ALA A 20 -11.54 5.11 21.16
CA ALA A 20 -12.30 6.20 21.75
C ALA A 20 -13.61 6.45 20.97
N PRO A 21 -14.70 6.87 21.64
CA PRO A 21 -16.02 7.05 21.02
C PRO A 21 -16.00 7.94 19.78
N PHE A 22 -15.20 9.01 19.78
CA PHE A 22 -15.07 9.92 18.65
C PHE A 22 -14.64 9.19 17.38
N TYR A 23 -13.59 8.34 17.43
CA TYR A 23 -13.13 7.57 16.27
C TYR A 23 -14.21 6.60 15.75
N LYS A 24 -14.97 5.97 16.66
CA LYS A 24 -16.07 5.08 16.28
C LYS A 24 -17.22 5.81 15.59
N PHE A 25 -17.35 7.11 15.86
CA PHE A 25 -18.39 7.97 15.28
C PHE A 25 -18.02 8.49 13.89
N MET A 26 -16.72 8.70 13.60
CA MET A 26 -16.25 9.27 12.34
C MET A 26 -16.74 8.54 11.08
N PRO A 27 -16.83 7.20 11.00
CA PRO A 27 -17.38 6.52 9.82
C PRO A 27 -18.86 6.78 9.56
N TYR A 28 -19.61 7.35 10.50
CA TYR A 28 -21.00 7.78 10.30
C TYR A 28 -21.07 9.20 9.74
N ILE A 29 -20.15 10.09 10.14
CA ILE A 29 -20.06 11.46 9.65
C ILE A 29 -19.45 11.49 8.25
N MET A 30 -18.40 10.70 8.02
CA MET A 30 -17.75 10.54 6.72
C MET A 30 -18.10 9.15 6.15
N PRO A 31 -19.24 9.00 5.46
CA PRO A 31 -19.73 7.68 5.05
C PRO A 31 -18.92 7.05 3.91
N THR A 32 -18.22 7.85 3.10
CA THR A 32 -17.41 7.40 1.99
C THR A 32 -15.93 7.76 2.19
N LYS A 33 -15.05 7.10 1.43
CA LYS A 33 -13.62 7.45 1.44
C LYS A 33 -13.36 8.82 0.84
N ASN A 34 -14.18 9.23 -0.16
CA ASN A 34 -14.03 10.55 -0.78
C ASN A 34 -14.30 11.68 0.23
N ASP A 35 -15.19 11.46 1.20
CA ASP A 35 -15.46 12.44 2.28
C ASP A 35 -14.31 12.52 3.29
N ALA A 36 -13.47 11.47 3.35
CA ALA A 36 -12.46 11.26 4.38
C ALA A 36 -11.02 11.25 3.82
N CYS A 37 -10.83 11.74 2.59
CA CYS A 37 -9.50 11.77 1.96
C CYS A 37 -8.65 12.89 2.51
N ASN A 38 -7.52 12.54 3.12
CA ASN A 38 -6.39 13.45 3.34
C ASN A 38 -5.34 13.26 2.27
N GLN A 39 -4.81 14.36 1.77
CA GLN A 39 -3.74 14.38 0.77
C GLN A 39 -2.46 14.91 1.43
N PHE A 40 -1.36 14.24 1.19
CA PHE A 40 -0.05 14.58 1.74
C PHE A 40 1.01 14.45 0.64
N GLU A 41 1.86 15.45 0.54
CA GLU A 41 3.04 15.42 -0.33
C GLU A 41 4.30 15.68 0.48
N ASP A 42 5.38 15.04 0.09
CA ASP A 42 6.70 15.29 0.67
C ASP A 42 7.80 14.91 -0.33
N CYS A 43 9.00 15.39 -0.09
CA CYS A 43 10.19 14.98 -0.82
C CYS A 43 11.21 14.33 0.11
N ILE A 44 11.92 13.35 -0.41
CA ILE A 44 12.95 12.62 0.34
C ILE A 44 14.28 12.80 -0.41
N GLU A 45 15.29 13.30 0.30
CA GLU A 45 16.65 13.31 -0.20
C GLU A 45 17.16 11.87 -0.24
N ILE A 46 17.67 11.45 -1.41
CA ILE A 46 18.02 10.06 -1.69
C ILE A 46 19.47 9.87 -2.18
N THR A 47 20.34 10.85 -1.98
CA THR A 47 21.73 10.81 -2.51
C THR A 47 22.46 9.57 -2.01
N ASP A 48 22.41 9.30 -0.71
CA ASP A 48 23.05 8.15 -0.09
C ASP A 48 22.27 6.85 -0.34
N THR A 49 20.96 6.93 -0.32
CA THR A 49 20.06 5.81 -0.65
C THR A 49 20.29 5.30 -2.08
N ASP A 50 20.47 6.21 -3.05
CA ASP A 50 20.77 5.85 -4.44
C ASP A 50 22.14 5.17 -4.56
N ARG A 51 23.11 5.54 -3.71
CA ARG A 51 24.41 4.90 -3.62
C ARG A 51 24.28 3.49 -2.99
N TRP A 52 23.52 3.37 -1.91
CA TRP A 52 23.26 2.10 -1.26
C TRP A 52 22.53 1.12 -2.19
N LEU A 53 21.49 1.55 -2.93
CA LEU A 53 20.79 0.71 -3.90
C LEU A 53 21.73 0.22 -5.02
N ARG A 54 22.66 1.07 -5.49
CA ARG A 54 23.65 0.66 -6.49
C ARG A 54 24.58 -0.41 -5.93
N GLN A 55 25.05 -0.24 -4.70
CA GLN A 55 25.90 -1.21 -4.03
C GLN A 55 25.19 -2.57 -3.90
N LYS A 56 23.94 -2.60 -3.45
CA LYS A 56 23.17 -3.85 -3.31
C LYS A 56 22.95 -4.57 -4.66
N ARG A 57 22.79 -3.82 -5.73
CA ARG A 57 22.72 -4.44 -7.08
C ARG A 57 24.03 -5.11 -7.49
N LEU A 58 25.15 -4.55 -7.11
CA LEU A 58 26.47 -5.17 -7.33
C LEU A 58 26.66 -6.43 -6.46
N GLU A 59 26.07 -6.45 -5.27
CA GLU A 59 26.06 -7.60 -4.35
C GLU A 59 25.14 -8.75 -4.82
N GLY A 60 24.41 -8.57 -5.95
CA GLY A 60 23.60 -9.63 -6.56
C GLY A 60 22.09 -9.40 -6.54
N TYR A 61 21.58 -8.36 -5.89
CA TYR A 61 20.14 -8.01 -5.87
C TYR A 61 19.75 -7.25 -7.15
N LYS A 62 19.82 -7.92 -8.28
CA LYS A 62 19.56 -7.32 -9.60
C LYS A 62 18.14 -6.75 -9.68
N GLY A 63 18.00 -5.46 -10.02
CA GLY A 63 16.70 -4.81 -10.12
C GLY A 63 16.12 -4.29 -8.80
N LEU A 64 16.82 -4.47 -7.67
CA LEU A 64 16.43 -3.82 -6.41
C LEU A 64 16.34 -2.30 -6.63
N GLY A 65 15.18 -1.71 -6.34
CA GLY A 65 14.89 -0.32 -6.65
C GLY A 65 13.99 0.36 -5.62
N TYR A 66 13.59 1.59 -5.95
CA TYR A 66 12.77 2.40 -5.05
C TYR A 66 11.41 1.78 -4.76
N LEU A 67 10.81 1.04 -5.70
CA LEU A 67 9.57 0.30 -5.45
C LEU A 67 9.73 -0.64 -4.23
N HIS A 68 10.77 -1.45 -4.23
CA HIS A 68 11.05 -2.38 -3.12
C HIS A 68 11.35 -1.64 -1.82
N LEU A 69 12.10 -0.53 -1.91
CA LEU A 69 12.45 0.28 -0.74
C LEU A 69 11.22 0.95 -0.11
N VAL A 70 10.35 1.56 -0.91
CA VAL A 70 9.11 2.19 -0.42
C VAL A 70 8.19 1.17 0.22
N ILE A 71 8.05 -0.02 -0.39
CA ILE A 71 7.25 -1.10 0.18
C ILE A 71 7.87 -1.59 1.50
N ALA A 72 9.18 -1.82 1.55
CA ALA A 72 9.87 -2.26 2.77
C ALA A 72 9.77 -1.22 3.90
N ALA A 73 9.92 0.07 3.56
CA ALA A 73 9.72 1.16 4.50
C ALA A 73 8.28 1.22 5.03
N TYR A 74 7.27 0.98 4.15
CA TYR A 74 5.88 0.87 4.55
C TYR A 74 5.63 -0.32 5.48
N VAL A 75 6.12 -1.52 5.14
CA VAL A 75 6.00 -2.72 5.98
C VAL A 75 6.60 -2.48 7.36
N ARG A 76 7.80 -1.89 7.42
CA ARG A 76 8.47 -1.53 8.67
C ARG A 76 7.70 -0.44 9.43
N MET A 77 7.14 0.54 8.74
CA MET A 77 6.28 1.55 9.35
C MET A 77 5.04 0.92 9.99
N VAL A 78 4.37 -0.03 9.31
CA VAL A 78 3.23 -0.79 9.87
C VAL A 78 3.64 -1.59 11.10
N SER A 79 4.81 -2.23 11.09
CA SER A 79 5.28 -3.01 12.25
C SER A 79 5.45 -2.17 13.53
N MET A 80 5.71 -0.86 13.38
CA MET A 80 5.87 0.09 14.49
C MET A 80 4.61 0.91 14.76
N ARG A 81 3.79 1.13 13.74
CA ARG A 81 2.59 1.98 13.74
C ARG A 81 1.41 1.26 13.07
N PRO A 82 0.88 0.19 13.69
CA PRO A 82 -0.13 -0.67 13.06
C PRO A 82 -1.45 0.06 12.75
N GLY A 83 -1.74 1.18 13.40
CA GLY A 83 -2.94 1.97 13.13
C GLY A 83 -3.10 2.45 11.69
N ILE A 84 -2.00 2.62 10.93
CA ILE A 84 -2.07 2.97 9.51
C ILE A 84 -2.56 1.83 8.62
N ASN A 85 -2.54 0.60 9.12
CA ASN A 85 -3.02 -0.60 8.42
C ASN A 85 -4.46 -0.97 8.78
N ARG A 86 -5.18 -0.08 9.47
CA ARG A 86 -6.61 -0.24 9.75
C ARG A 86 -7.43 0.04 8.50
N PHE A 87 -8.69 -0.39 8.54
CA PHE A 87 -9.65 -0.07 7.49
C PHE A 87 -11.06 0.08 8.04
N VAL A 88 -11.91 0.73 7.26
CA VAL A 88 -13.34 0.90 7.57
C VAL A 88 -14.16 -0.01 6.67
N ALA A 89 -15.04 -0.79 7.28
CA ALA A 89 -16.08 -1.55 6.59
C ALA A 89 -17.34 -1.63 7.47
N GLY A 90 -18.53 -1.56 6.88
CA GLY A 90 -19.79 -1.59 7.65
C GLY A 90 -19.86 -0.53 8.74
N ARG A 91 -19.24 0.64 8.53
CA ARG A 91 -19.11 1.76 9.50
C ARG A 91 -18.39 1.38 10.80
N ARG A 92 -17.53 0.38 10.74
CA ARG A 92 -16.68 -0.07 11.84
C ARG A 92 -15.22 -0.05 11.43
N ILE A 93 -14.32 0.10 12.40
CA ILE A 93 -12.89 0.15 12.18
C ILE A 93 -12.29 -1.20 12.58
N TYR A 94 -11.47 -1.73 11.69
CA TYR A 94 -10.83 -3.04 11.83
C TYR A 94 -9.31 -2.89 11.75
N ALA A 95 -8.59 -3.65 12.58
CA ALA A 95 -7.17 -3.92 12.41
C ALA A 95 -7.03 -5.01 11.35
N ARG A 96 -6.26 -4.77 10.29
CA ARG A 96 -6.03 -5.75 9.22
C ARG A 96 -5.13 -6.89 9.69
N ASN A 97 -5.42 -8.10 9.25
CA ASN A 97 -4.66 -9.29 9.64
C ASN A 97 -3.28 -9.34 8.96
N ASN A 98 -3.19 -8.89 7.72
CA ASN A 98 -1.98 -8.97 6.89
C ASN A 98 -1.55 -7.56 6.45
N ILE A 99 -0.32 -7.45 5.96
CA ILE A 99 0.13 -6.27 5.20
C ILE A 99 0.05 -6.64 3.72
N GLU A 100 -0.91 -6.07 3.01
CA GLU A 100 -1.21 -6.39 1.62
C GLU A 100 -0.98 -5.17 0.73
N VAL A 101 0.01 -5.25 -0.13
CA VAL A 101 0.33 -4.16 -1.08
C VAL A 101 -0.16 -4.53 -2.47
N VAL A 102 -0.90 -3.61 -3.07
CA VAL A 102 -1.41 -3.73 -4.43
C VAL A 102 -0.57 -2.85 -5.35
N LEU A 103 -0.18 -3.38 -6.49
CA LEU A 103 0.58 -2.70 -7.53
C LEU A 103 -0.04 -2.98 -8.89
N THR A 104 -0.13 -1.96 -9.74
CA THR A 104 -0.48 -2.14 -11.16
C THR A 104 0.80 -2.35 -11.97
N VAL A 105 0.84 -3.42 -12.74
CA VAL A 105 1.97 -3.80 -13.60
C VAL A 105 1.51 -3.90 -15.05
N ARG A 106 2.34 -3.44 -15.98
CA ARG A 106 2.16 -3.69 -17.41
C ARG A 106 3.09 -4.81 -17.86
N ARG A 107 2.60 -5.74 -18.67
CA ARG A 107 3.43 -6.82 -19.25
C ARG A 107 4.51 -6.26 -20.16
N THR A 108 4.19 -5.25 -20.94
CA THR A 108 5.12 -4.51 -21.80
C THR A 108 4.91 -3.02 -21.65
N MET A 109 5.96 -2.22 -21.82
CA MET A 109 5.90 -0.74 -21.78
C MET A 109 5.33 -0.21 -23.10
N SER A 110 4.08 -0.57 -23.42
CA SER A 110 3.34 -0.14 -24.60
C SER A 110 1.98 0.42 -24.17
N THR A 111 1.48 1.40 -24.90
CA THR A 111 0.12 1.96 -24.68
C THR A 111 -0.98 0.95 -24.94
N THR A 112 -0.70 -0.10 -25.71
CA THR A 112 -1.65 -1.18 -26.05
C THR A 112 -1.56 -2.38 -25.10
N SER A 113 -0.56 -2.42 -24.21
CA SER A 113 -0.40 -3.49 -23.23
C SER A 113 -1.45 -3.39 -22.13
N ASN A 114 -2.11 -4.50 -21.83
CA ASN A 114 -3.04 -4.58 -20.71
C ASN A 114 -2.32 -4.31 -19.39
N GLU A 115 -2.98 -3.53 -18.56
CA GLU A 115 -2.57 -3.36 -17.16
C GLU A 115 -3.16 -4.51 -16.35
N THR A 116 -2.38 -5.06 -15.46
CA THR A 116 -2.84 -6.06 -14.52
C THR A 116 -2.43 -5.67 -13.11
N THR A 117 -3.22 -6.07 -12.13
CA THR A 117 -2.92 -5.78 -10.72
C THR A 117 -2.39 -7.02 -10.03
N ILE A 118 -1.36 -6.83 -9.21
CA ILE A 118 -0.83 -7.84 -8.30
C ILE A 118 -1.10 -7.42 -6.87
N LYS A 119 -1.31 -8.41 -6.01
CA LYS A 119 -1.38 -8.23 -4.57
C LYS A 119 -0.31 -9.09 -3.94
N ALA A 120 0.62 -8.47 -3.23
CA ALA A 120 1.66 -9.14 -2.46
C ALA A 120 1.37 -9.02 -0.96
N VAL A 121 1.62 -10.11 -0.22
CA VAL A 121 1.38 -10.20 1.22
C VAL A 121 2.70 -10.23 1.96
N PHE A 122 2.83 -9.37 2.96
CA PHE A 122 4.04 -9.21 3.76
C PHE A 122 3.75 -9.50 5.23
N ALA A 123 4.76 -10.07 5.90
CA ALA A 123 4.79 -10.16 7.35
C ALA A 123 5.39 -8.86 7.95
N PRO A 124 4.97 -8.44 9.15
CA PRO A 124 5.56 -7.26 9.80
C PRO A 124 7.06 -7.39 10.10
N THR A 125 7.59 -8.61 10.06
CA THR A 125 9.01 -8.93 10.24
C THR A 125 9.81 -9.00 8.94
N ASP A 126 9.17 -8.85 7.77
CA ASP A 126 9.86 -8.93 6.49
C ASP A 126 10.93 -7.84 6.35
N THR A 127 12.09 -8.24 5.86
CA THR A 127 13.20 -7.38 5.48
C THR A 127 13.04 -6.85 4.06
N ILE A 128 13.90 -5.91 3.65
CA ILE A 128 13.91 -5.43 2.25
C ILE A 128 14.21 -6.57 1.26
N PHE A 129 14.99 -7.57 1.67
CA PHE A 129 15.29 -8.72 0.84
C PHE A 129 14.10 -9.67 0.68
N ASP A 130 13.28 -9.83 1.74
CA ASP A 130 12.03 -10.56 1.66
C ASP A 130 11.02 -9.84 0.78
N VAL A 131 10.92 -8.53 0.90
CA VAL A 131 10.08 -7.70 0.02
C VAL A 131 10.54 -7.82 -1.43
N TYR A 132 11.85 -7.72 -1.69
CA TYR A 132 12.42 -7.89 -3.02
C TYR A 132 12.06 -9.25 -3.61
N ARG A 133 12.26 -10.33 -2.88
CA ARG A 133 11.94 -11.70 -3.32
C ARG A 133 10.46 -11.86 -3.62
N LYS A 134 9.59 -11.54 -2.67
CA LYS A 134 8.13 -11.68 -2.80
C LYS A 134 7.54 -10.83 -3.94
N MET A 135 8.05 -9.62 -4.14
CA MET A 135 7.60 -8.76 -5.23
C MET A 135 8.05 -9.27 -6.59
N ASN A 136 9.31 -9.70 -6.73
CA ASN A 136 9.81 -10.23 -8.00
C ASN A 136 9.10 -11.53 -8.37
N GLU A 137 8.87 -12.44 -7.41
CA GLU A 137 8.08 -13.65 -7.63
C GLU A 137 6.70 -13.30 -8.24
N LYS A 138 6.00 -12.32 -7.67
CA LYS A 138 4.70 -11.87 -8.19
C LYS A 138 4.76 -11.18 -9.55
N ILE A 139 5.79 -10.39 -9.80
CA ILE A 139 6.00 -9.71 -11.09
C ILE A 139 6.35 -10.75 -12.17
N ASP A 140 7.17 -11.73 -11.85
CA ASP A 140 7.58 -12.79 -12.78
C ASP A 140 6.42 -13.75 -13.10
N GLU A 141 5.57 -14.08 -12.13
CA GLU A 141 4.31 -14.81 -12.37
C GLU A 141 3.47 -14.16 -13.49
N ILE A 142 3.40 -12.82 -13.53
CA ILE A 142 2.64 -12.09 -14.56
C ILE A 142 3.39 -11.98 -15.89
N LYS A 143 4.69 -11.74 -15.83
CA LYS A 143 5.49 -11.56 -17.06
C LYS A 143 5.65 -12.84 -17.84
N TYR A 144 5.82 -13.96 -17.14
CA TYR A 144 6.16 -15.26 -17.73
C TYR A 144 5.05 -16.32 -17.58
N GLY A 145 4.07 -16.09 -16.72
CA GLY A 145 2.95 -17.00 -16.44
C GLY A 145 1.82 -16.87 -17.43
N GLY A 146 1.86 -17.07 -18.62
CA GLY A 146 0.98 -17.16 -19.79
C GLY A 146 -0.53 -16.88 -19.69
N GLU A 147 -1.15 -16.87 -18.53
CA GLU A 147 -2.60 -16.68 -18.33
C GLU A 147 -2.95 -15.39 -17.57
N ASP A 148 -4.19 -14.92 -17.76
CA ASP A 148 -4.76 -13.80 -17.02
C ASP A 148 -4.76 -14.09 -15.52
N ASN A 149 -4.40 -13.09 -14.71
CA ASN A 149 -4.45 -13.26 -13.26
C ASN A 149 -5.90 -13.39 -12.76
N ASN A 150 -6.05 -13.85 -11.52
CA ASN A 150 -7.36 -14.06 -10.90
C ASN A 150 -8.27 -12.82 -10.96
N THR A 151 -7.70 -11.62 -10.90
CA THR A 151 -8.43 -10.34 -10.98
C THR A 151 -9.05 -10.14 -12.35
N GLU A 152 -8.29 -10.36 -13.44
CA GLU A 152 -8.78 -10.22 -14.81
C GLU A 152 -9.80 -11.31 -15.16
N GLN A 153 -9.60 -12.55 -14.69
CA GLN A 153 -10.57 -13.63 -14.88
C GLN A 153 -11.91 -13.31 -14.21
N VAL A 154 -11.89 -12.82 -12.96
CA VAL A 154 -13.13 -12.43 -12.25
C VAL A 154 -13.80 -11.26 -12.94
N ALA A 155 -13.04 -10.23 -13.33
CA ALA A 155 -13.58 -9.08 -14.06
C ALA A 155 -14.16 -9.48 -15.40
N GLY A 156 -13.47 -10.32 -16.18
CA GLY A 156 -13.94 -10.84 -17.47
C GLY A 156 -15.21 -11.67 -17.35
N ALA A 157 -15.33 -12.50 -16.31
CA ALA A 157 -16.53 -13.27 -16.03
C ALA A 157 -17.73 -12.35 -15.69
N LEU A 158 -17.52 -11.32 -14.87
CA LEU A 158 -18.54 -10.34 -14.53
C LEU A 158 -18.99 -9.51 -15.74
N LEU A 159 -18.09 -9.12 -16.62
CA LEU A 159 -18.41 -8.32 -17.82
C LEU A 159 -19.22 -9.07 -18.88
N LYS A 160 -19.28 -10.41 -18.81
CA LYS A 160 -20.18 -11.21 -19.66
C LYS A 160 -21.66 -11.07 -19.26
N LEU A 161 -21.95 -10.55 -18.07
CA LEU A 161 -23.31 -10.32 -17.60
C LEU A 161 -23.94 -9.09 -18.28
N PRO A 162 -25.27 -9.12 -18.58
CA PRO A 162 -26.02 -7.92 -18.95
C PRO A 162 -25.85 -6.81 -17.90
N ARG A 163 -25.87 -5.54 -18.32
CA ARG A 163 -25.59 -4.38 -17.46
C ARG A 163 -26.39 -4.34 -16.15
N PHE A 164 -27.67 -4.72 -16.19
CA PHE A 164 -28.52 -4.73 -15.00
C PHE A 164 -28.09 -5.82 -14.01
N LEU A 165 -27.69 -7.01 -14.49
CA LEU A 165 -27.16 -8.09 -13.67
C LEU A 165 -25.80 -7.74 -13.11
N LEU A 166 -24.93 -7.08 -13.89
CA LEU A 166 -23.65 -6.58 -13.40
C LEU A 166 -23.83 -5.57 -12.26
N ARG A 167 -24.75 -4.61 -12.42
CA ARG A 167 -25.07 -3.64 -11.34
C ARG A 167 -25.61 -4.34 -10.10
N PHE A 168 -26.47 -5.33 -10.27
CA PHE A 168 -26.98 -6.12 -9.16
C PHE A 168 -25.87 -6.91 -8.47
N ALA A 169 -24.99 -7.59 -9.21
CA ALA A 169 -23.85 -8.33 -8.68
C ALA A 169 -22.90 -7.42 -7.89
N ILE A 170 -22.55 -6.24 -8.42
CA ILE A 170 -21.72 -5.26 -7.68
C ILE A 170 -22.45 -4.75 -6.42
N GLY A 171 -23.77 -4.55 -6.50
CA GLY A 171 -24.59 -4.22 -5.33
C GLY A 171 -24.53 -5.29 -4.26
N CYS A 172 -24.68 -6.56 -4.65
CA CYS A 172 -24.51 -7.70 -3.73
C CYS A 172 -23.10 -7.75 -3.10
N LEU A 173 -22.04 -7.54 -3.89
CA LEU A 173 -20.68 -7.48 -3.38
C LEU A 173 -20.50 -6.37 -2.34
N ARG A 174 -21.07 -5.18 -2.57
CA ARG A 174 -21.04 -4.08 -1.57
C ARG A 174 -21.75 -4.45 -0.28
N VAL A 175 -22.91 -5.10 -0.36
CA VAL A 175 -23.66 -5.57 0.81
C VAL A 175 -22.85 -6.65 1.55
N MET A 176 -22.28 -7.60 0.81
CA MET A 176 -21.41 -8.64 1.39
C MET A 176 -20.18 -8.05 2.06
N ASP A 177 -19.57 -7.00 1.46
CA ASP A 177 -18.43 -6.31 2.06
C ASP A 177 -18.84 -5.55 3.33
N TYR A 178 -19.98 -4.88 3.30
CA TYR A 178 -20.52 -4.19 4.47
C TYR A 178 -20.67 -5.12 5.68
N PHE A 179 -21.16 -6.35 5.48
CA PHE A 179 -21.34 -7.34 6.53
C PHE A 179 -20.13 -8.25 6.77
N GLY A 180 -19.03 -8.08 6.02
CA GLY A 180 -17.81 -8.88 6.17
C GLY A 180 -17.93 -10.35 5.75
N ILE A 181 -18.86 -10.66 4.84
CA ILE A 181 -19.16 -12.03 4.39
C ILE A 181 -18.60 -12.36 3.00
N ILE A 182 -17.79 -11.48 2.41
CA ILE A 182 -17.11 -11.76 1.13
C ILE A 182 -16.26 -13.03 1.27
N PRO A 183 -16.34 -13.98 0.30
CA PRO A 183 -15.47 -15.14 0.24
C PRO A 183 -13.98 -14.76 0.19
N GLN A 184 -13.11 -15.52 0.87
CA GLN A 184 -11.67 -15.21 0.90
C GLN A 184 -11.06 -15.13 -0.50
N LYS A 185 -11.40 -16.05 -1.40
CA LYS A 185 -10.92 -16.03 -2.79
C LYS A 185 -11.22 -14.73 -3.52
N LEU A 186 -12.38 -14.11 -3.25
CA LEU A 186 -12.73 -12.81 -3.84
C LEU A 186 -11.97 -11.66 -3.17
N LEU A 187 -11.72 -11.74 -1.86
CA LEU A 187 -10.86 -10.76 -1.16
C LEU A 187 -9.43 -10.82 -1.71
N ASP A 188 -8.89 -12.02 -1.90
CA ASP A 188 -7.53 -12.23 -2.42
C ASP A 188 -7.37 -11.72 -3.85
N ALA A 189 -8.37 -11.95 -4.71
CA ALA A 189 -8.38 -11.47 -6.09
C ALA A 189 -8.71 -9.98 -6.24
N SER A 190 -9.31 -9.35 -5.22
CA SER A 190 -9.77 -7.96 -5.33
C SER A 190 -8.62 -6.98 -5.12
N PRO A 191 -8.33 -6.09 -6.08
CA PRO A 191 -7.36 -5.03 -5.90
C PRO A 191 -7.86 -3.90 -4.98
N PHE A 192 -9.13 -3.90 -4.61
CA PHE A 192 -9.76 -2.89 -3.76
C PHE A 192 -9.73 -3.23 -2.27
N HIS A 193 -9.25 -4.42 -1.91
CA HIS A 193 -9.08 -4.88 -0.54
C HIS A 193 -7.60 -5.12 -0.28
N GLY A 194 -7.01 -4.37 0.65
CA GLY A 194 -5.59 -4.43 0.96
C GLY A 194 -5.17 -3.28 1.86
N SER A 195 -3.89 -3.19 2.15
CA SER A 195 -3.31 -2.18 3.02
C SER A 195 -2.98 -0.89 2.29
N MET A 196 -2.44 -1.03 1.07
CA MET A 196 -1.96 0.11 0.28
C MET A 196 -1.95 -0.25 -1.20
N ILE A 197 -2.29 0.73 -2.05
CA ILE A 197 -1.89 0.72 -3.46
C ILE A 197 -0.63 1.56 -3.60
N ILE A 198 0.30 1.09 -4.43
CA ILE A 198 1.51 1.83 -4.77
C ILE A 198 1.64 1.97 -6.29
N THR A 199 2.06 3.16 -6.74
CA THR A 199 2.35 3.45 -8.15
C THR A 199 3.75 4.06 -8.29
N ASP A 200 4.56 3.46 -9.16
CA ASP A 200 5.89 3.97 -9.54
C ASP A 200 5.77 4.83 -10.81
N MET A 201 5.57 6.13 -10.63
CA MET A 201 5.56 7.11 -11.73
C MET A 201 6.99 7.41 -12.20
N GLY A 202 8.00 7.12 -11.36
CA GLY A 202 9.40 7.26 -11.70
C GLY A 202 9.85 6.34 -12.83
N SER A 203 9.24 5.17 -12.98
CA SER A 203 9.44 4.27 -14.11
C SER A 203 8.98 4.86 -15.45
N LEU A 204 8.04 5.81 -15.41
CA LEU A 204 7.53 6.56 -16.55
C LEU A 204 8.26 7.89 -16.77
N GLY A 205 9.21 8.26 -15.89
CA GLY A 205 9.98 9.49 -15.97
C GLY A 205 9.20 10.76 -15.59
N ILE A 206 8.07 10.65 -14.89
CA ILE A 206 7.22 11.78 -14.52
C ILE A 206 7.17 11.99 -13.00
N PRO A 207 6.77 13.21 -12.52
CA PRO A 207 6.49 13.46 -11.12
C PRO A 207 5.36 12.56 -10.58
N PRO A 208 5.25 12.40 -9.25
CA PRO A 208 4.11 11.69 -8.67
C PRO A 208 2.83 12.50 -8.91
N ILE A 209 1.70 11.80 -8.88
CA ILE A 209 0.37 12.41 -8.99
C ILE A 209 -0.49 12.00 -7.81
N TYR A 210 -1.45 12.86 -7.43
CA TYR A 210 -2.47 12.49 -6.48
C TYR A 210 -3.45 11.51 -7.11
N HIS A 211 -3.67 10.39 -6.44
CA HIS A 211 -4.71 9.44 -6.77
C HIS A 211 -5.93 9.65 -5.86
N HIS A 212 -7.01 8.96 -6.14
CA HIS A 212 -8.19 8.91 -5.28
C HIS A 212 -8.32 7.54 -4.63
N LEU A 213 -8.93 7.50 -3.45
CA LEU A 213 -9.33 6.24 -2.83
C LEU A 213 -10.66 5.77 -3.42
N TYR A 214 -10.75 4.47 -3.71
CA TYR A 214 -11.99 3.89 -4.21
C TYR A 214 -13.01 3.72 -3.09
N ASN A 215 -14.26 4.18 -3.29
CA ASN A 215 -15.35 3.96 -2.34
C ASN A 215 -15.79 2.48 -2.24
N PHE A 216 -15.35 1.64 -3.17
CA PHE A 216 -15.50 0.19 -3.11
C PHE A 216 -14.28 -0.44 -2.44
N GLY A 217 -14.50 -1.47 -1.59
CA GLY A 217 -13.44 -2.17 -0.88
C GLY A 217 -12.89 -1.43 0.34
N THR A 218 -11.76 -1.87 0.85
CA THR A 218 -11.25 -1.48 2.17
C THR A 218 -9.86 -0.84 2.17
N LEU A 219 -9.31 -0.48 1.00
CA LEU A 219 -8.01 0.19 0.89
C LEU A 219 -8.01 1.54 1.60
N PRO A 220 -7.14 1.76 2.61
CA PRO A 220 -7.06 3.01 3.34
C PRO A 220 -6.02 3.98 2.79
N MET A 221 -5.13 3.54 1.89
CA MET A 221 -3.98 4.33 1.47
C MET A 221 -3.62 4.09 0.00
N PHE A 222 -3.22 5.18 -0.68
CA PHE A 222 -2.62 5.15 -2.01
C PHE A 222 -1.34 5.99 -1.99
N ILE A 223 -0.20 5.42 -2.38
CA ILE A 223 1.09 6.11 -2.47
C ILE A 223 1.55 6.11 -3.93
N ALA A 224 1.93 7.28 -4.43
CA ALA A 224 2.64 7.44 -5.70
C ALA A 224 4.00 8.08 -5.43
N PHE A 225 5.06 7.58 -6.06
CA PHE A 225 6.36 8.23 -6.05
C PHE A 225 6.83 8.48 -7.49
N GLY A 226 7.57 9.59 -7.67
CA GLY A 226 7.94 10.11 -8.97
C GLY A 226 9.36 9.75 -9.41
N ALA A 227 9.74 10.32 -10.55
CA ALA A 227 11.09 10.24 -11.06
C ALA A 227 12.09 10.95 -10.13
N LYS A 228 13.32 10.45 -10.10
CA LYS A 228 14.41 11.11 -9.38
C LYS A 228 14.70 12.47 -10.00
N ARG A 229 14.80 13.49 -9.18
CA ARG A 229 15.26 14.81 -9.60
C ARG A 229 16.54 15.21 -8.88
N LYS A 230 17.30 16.11 -9.49
CA LYS A 230 18.48 16.71 -8.92
C LYS A 230 18.17 18.16 -8.53
N ALA A 231 18.76 18.60 -7.43
CA ALA A 231 18.75 19.99 -7.01
C ALA A 231 20.16 20.40 -6.58
N VAL A 232 20.53 21.64 -6.86
CA VAL A 232 21.77 22.23 -6.34
C VAL A 232 21.38 23.09 -5.15
N GLU A 233 21.94 22.79 -3.99
CA GLU A 233 21.67 23.45 -2.73
C GLU A 233 22.98 23.89 -2.07
N LEU A 234 22.91 24.83 -1.15
CA LEU A 234 24.06 25.20 -0.34
C LEU A 234 24.13 24.25 0.88
N ASP A 235 25.32 23.73 1.14
CA ASP A 235 25.58 23.00 2.38
C ASP A 235 25.72 23.96 3.58
N ARG A 236 26.01 23.43 4.76
CA ARG A 236 26.19 24.22 5.98
C ARG A 236 27.37 25.19 5.92
N GLU A 237 28.30 24.97 5.01
CA GLU A 237 29.49 25.80 4.79
C GLU A 237 29.29 26.82 3.65
N GLY A 238 28.09 26.85 3.02
CA GLY A 238 27.76 27.73 1.91
C GLY A 238 28.30 27.28 0.55
N LYS A 239 28.75 26.01 0.41
CA LYS A 239 29.19 25.46 -0.85
C LYS A 239 28.01 24.84 -1.61
N ALA A 240 28.00 25.00 -2.94
CA ALA A 240 27.00 24.37 -3.80
C ALA A 240 27.23 22.84 -3.85
N VAL A 241 26.21 22.05 -3.50
CA VAL A 241 26.22 20.60 -3.56
C VAL A 241 25.01 20.10 -4.36
N GLU A 242 25.25 19.11 -5.22
CA GLU A 242 24.17 18.42 -5.94
C GLU A 242 23.58 17.34 -5.07
N ARG A 243 22.27 17.41 -4.82
CA ARG A 243 21.50 16.42 -4.10
C ARG A 243 20.47 15.76 -5.02
N LYS A 244 20.08 14.56 -4.70
CA LYS A 244 19.04 13.81 -5.40
C LYS A 244 17.81 13.68 -4.51
N TYR A 245 16.66 13.83 -5.13
CA TYR A 245 15.37 13.75 -4.46
C TYR A 245 14.42 12.81 -5.18
N ILE A 246 13.50 12.26 -4.41
CA ILE A 246 12.30 11.61 -4.91
C ILE A 246 11.11 12.26 -4.22
N ASP A 247 10.15 12.66 -5.02
CA ASP A 247 8.91 13.24 -4.51
C ASP A 247 7.87 12.12 -4.41
N PHE A 248 7.04 12.17 -3.38
CA PHE A 248 5.94 11.23 -3.23
C PHE A 248 4.65 11.93 -2.78
N MET A 249 3.54 11.36 -3.18
CA MET A 249 2.20 11.79 -2.81
C MET A 249 1.44 10.62 -2.21
N ALA A 250 0.75 10.88 -1.10
CA ALA A 250 -0.07 9.90 -0.41
C ALA A 250 -1.49 10.44 -0.26
N VAL A 251 -2.46 9.55 -0.48
CA VAL A 251 -3.87 9.80 -0.19
C VAL A 251 -4.32 8.78 0.83
N MET A 252 -4.94 9.23 1.91
CA MET A 252 -5.21 8.43 3.10
C MET A 252 -6.65 8.61 3.56
N ASP A 253 -7.21 7.56 4.14
CA ASP A 253 -8.52 7.55 4.77
C ASP A 253 -8.41 8.03 6.23
N GLU A 254 -8.84 9.26 6.52
CA GLU A 254 -8.76 9.89 7.85
C GLU A 254 -9.53 9.11 8.95
N ARG A 255 -10.49 8.29 8.56
CA ARG A 255 -11.29 7.51 9.52
C ARG A 255 -10.51 6.40 10.22
N VAL A 256 -9.37 5.97 9.66
CA VAL A 256 -8.56 4.87 10.24
C VAL A 256 -7.61 5.35 11.31
N CYS A 257 -7.06 6.55 11.17
CA CYS A 257 -6.27 7.25 12.19
C CYS A 257 -6.17 8.74 11.86
N ASP A 258 -5.87 9.56 12.87
CA ASP A 258 -5.80 11.02 12.72
C ASP A 258 -4.53 11.50 11.99
N GLY A 259 -4.53 12.79 11.65
CA GLY A 259 -3.41 13.43 10.95
C GLY A 259 -2.09 13.40 11.75
N TYR A 260 -2.14 13.46 13.09
CA TYR A 260 -0.93 13.36 13.91
C TYR A 260 -0.32 11.96 13.83
N TYR A 261 -1.16 10.92 13.87
CA TYR A 261 -0.70 9.53 13.73
C TYR A 261 -0.09 9.29 12.35
N TYR A 262 -0.72 9.78 11.27
CA TYR A 262 -0.16 9.73 9.92
C TYR A 262 1.18 10.48 9.84
N ALA A 263 1.23 11.74 10.28
CA ALA A 263 2.45 12.55 10.23
C ALA A 263 3.61 11.89 10.98
N SER A 264 3.34 11.35 12.19
CA SER A 264 4.35 10.62 12.96
C SER A 264 4.80 9.33 12.27
N SER A 265 3.90 8.64 11.57
CA SER A 265 4.20 7.41 10.83
C SER A 265 5.06 7.69 9.60
N PHE A 266 4.76 8.73 8.83
CA PHE A 266 5.58 9.13 7.67
C PHE A 266 6.99 9.58 8.05
N LYS A 267 7.21 10.12 9.26
CA LYS A 267 8.57 10.37 9.77
C LYS A 267 9.41 9.09 9.85
N TYR A 268 8.81 7.97 10.28
CA TYR A 268 9.48 6.66 10.25
C TYR A 268 9.75 6.21 8.82
N MET A 269 8.79 6.33 7.92
CA MET A 269 9.00 5.99 6.52
C MET A 269 10.18 6.77 5.92
N LYS A 270 10.24 8.09 6.14
CA LYS A 270 11.38 8.94 5.70
C LYS A 270 12.70 8.47 6.32
N MET A 271 12.72 8.16 7.62
CA MET A 271 13.91 7.65 8.30
C MET A 271 14.42 6.36 7.65
N PHE A 272 13.54 5.41 7.32
CA PHE A 272 13.93 4.17 6.64
C PHE A 272 14.37 4.40 5.20
N MET A 273 13.75 5.36 4.52
CA MET A 273 14.18 5.75 3.17
C MET A 273 15.58 6.39 3.16
N HIS A 274 15.92 7.19 4.18
CA HIS A 274 17.25 7.77 4.35
C HIS A 274 18.30 6.74 4.79
N ASN A 275 17.90 5.77 5.62
CA ASN A 275 18.80 4.74 6.19
C ASN A 275 18.31 3.34 5.82
N PRO A 276 18.40 2.94 4.55
CA PRO A 276 17.85 1.66 4.07
C PRO A 276 18.50 0.43 4.70
N SER A 277 19.73 0.55 5.26
CA SER A 277 20.38 -0.53 6.00
C SER A 277 19.58 -1.00 7.22
N LEU A 278 18.74 -0.15 7.82
CA LEU A 278 17.84 -0.53 8.91
C LEU A 278 16.76 -1.53 8.46
N LEU A 279 16.53 -1.65 7.17
CA LEU A 279 15.56 -2.59 6.58
C LEU A 279 16.18 -3.94 6.20
N GLU A 280 17.51 -4.08 6.32
CA GLU A 280 18.22 -5.34 6.04
C GLU A 280 17.98 -6.41 7.11
N VAL A 281 17.57 -5.99 8.29
CA VAL A 281 17.28 -6.87 9.43
C VAL A 281 15.81 -6.75 9.85
N PRO A 282 15.22 -7.79 10.44
CA PRO A 282 13.86 -7.69 10.98
C PRO A 282 13.73 -6.58 12.04
N PRO A 283 12.53 -6.06 12.34
CA PRO A 283 12.34 -5.14 13.44
C PRO A 283 12.62 -5.83 14.78
N GLU A 284 13.18 -5.11 15.74
CA GLU A 284 13.41 -5.62 17.10
C GLU A 284 12.09 -6.02 17.78
N ASN A 285 11.06 -5.23 17.55
CA ASN A 285 9.73 -5.46 18.09
C ASN A 285 8.64 -5.15 17.06
N VAL A 286 7.60 -5.94 17.06
CA VAL A 286 6.37 -5.68 16.30
C VAL A 286 5.29 -5.22 17.28
N VAL A 287 4.76 -4.03 17.03
CA VAL A 287 3.68 -3.45 17.83
C VAL A 287 2.35 -4.05 17.37
N GLU A 288 1.59 -4.61 18.31
CA GLU A 288 0.22 -5.06 18.03
C GLU A 288 -0.76 -3.87 18.06
N ASP A 289 -1.74 -3.90 17.16
CA ASP A 289 -2.79 -2.88 17.15
C ASP A 289 -3.80 -3.11 18.28
N LEU A 290 -4.52 -2.05 18.63
CA LEU A 290 -5.56 -2.04 19.68
C LEU A 290 -6.56 -3.19 19.50
N PHE A 291 -7.12 -3.64 20.63
CA PHE A 291 -8.16 -4.69 20.68
C PHE A 291 -9.56 -4.13 20.74
#